data_e5de60a04c9418a6b1fb0ec0d7628bed
#
_entry.id   e5de60a04c9418a6b1fb0ec0d7628bed
#
_cell.length_a   1.000
_cell.length_b   1.000
_cell.length_c   1.000
_cell.angle_alpha   90.00
_cell.angle_beta   90.00
_cell.angle_gamma   90.00
#
_symmetry.space_group_name_H-M   'P 1'
#
loop_
_entity.id
_entity.type
_entity.pdbx_description
1 polymer ?
#
loop_
_entity_poly.entity_id
_entity_poly.type
_entity_poly.pdbx_seq_one_letter_code
_entity_poly.pdbx_strand_id
1 'polypeptide(L)'
;MAVLFRGEIWVDYRFAYLQPDDDDPPDDFGLDGQRNGLCGAAIPGVLSLTFGLHTGYVPITVEALETRPELDTEWEEIVEVSFAATRTDYVLAPFEDFYPLILPFAGQYRVRFNASGMDRANDADYRKKRRRALDRYLLQLWPDAEAQPDAILRQTSESAAYWHRVAQGLEK
;
A
#
# COMPACT_ATOMS: atom_id res chain seq x y z
N MET A 1 -6.42 11.33 -14.82
CA MET A 1 -6.40 10.17 -13.90
C MET A 1 -6.54 8.89 -14.69
N ALA A 2 -5.71 7.91 -14.40
CA ALA A 2 -5.79 6.59 -15.01
C ALA A 2 -5.87 5.52 -13.91
N VAL A 3 -6.84 4.62 -14.01
CA VAL A 3 -6.92 3.44 -13.13
C VAL A 3 -5.97 2.39 -13.69
N LEU A 4 -4.93 2.05 -12.92
CA LEU A 4 -3.93 1.06 -13.30
C LEU A 4 -4.34 -0.36 -12.93
N PHE A 5 -5.09 -0.48 -11.83
CA PHE A 5 -5.64 -1.74 -11.35
C PHE A 5 -6.89 -1.46 -10.52
N ARG A 6 -7.90 -2.32 -10.64
CA ARG A 6 -9.07 -2.32 -9.77
C ARG A 6 -9.57 -3.74 -9.63
N GLY A 7 -9.64 -4.23 -8.41
CA GLY A 7 -10.11 -5.59 -8.17
C GLY A 7 -9.85 -6.05 -6.76
N GLU A 8 -10.04 -7.32 -6.53
CA GLU A 8 -9.67 -7.97 -5.29
C GLU A 8 -8.39 -8.77 -5.48
N ILE A 9 -7.46 -8.66 -4.54
CA ILE A 9 -6.25 -9.46 -4.50
C ILE A 9 -6.27 -10.38 -3.29
N TRP A 10 -5.71 -11.58 -3.43
CA TRP A 10 -5.53 -12.50 -2.32
C TRP A 10 -4.29 -12.10 -1.53
N VAL A 11 -4.46 -11.75 -0.26
CA VAL A 11 -3.33 -11.46 0.64
C VAL A 11 -3.15 -12.60 1.63
N ASP A 12 -1.90 -12.79 2.06
CA ASP A 12 -1.53 -13.68 3.14
C ASP A 12 -0.52 -12.95 4.02
N TYR A 13 -0.60 -13.15 5.33
CA TYR A 13 0.23 -12.42 6.30
C TYR A 13 0.11 -10.90 6.21
N ARG A 14 -1.02 -10.36 5.74
CA ARG A 14 -1.35 -8.92 5.69
C ARG A 14 -0.58 -8.08 4.66
N PHE A 15 0.23 -8.66 3.79
CA PHE A 15 1.14 -7.89 2.94
C PHE A 15 0.95 -8.17 1.47
N ALA A 16 1.18 -7.13 0.67
CA ALA A 16 1.46 -7.24 -0.75
C ALA A 16 2.56 -6.24 -1.10
N TYR A 17 3.35 -6.56 -2.12
CA TYR A 17 4.33 -5.64 -2.68
C TYR A 17 3.84 -5.07 -4.00
N LEU A 18 4.15 -3.81 -4.24
CA LEU A 18 4.19 -3.26 -5.59
C LEU A 18 5.67 -3.26 -6.01
N GLN A 19 6.03 -4.15 -6.91
CA GLN A 19 7.42 -4.40 -7.29
C GLN A 19 7.55 -4.55 -8.80
N PRO A 20 8.77 -4.35 -9.35
CA PRO A 20 9.02 -4.63 -10.77
C PRO A 20 8.63 -6.07 -11.12
N ASP A 21 8.04 -6.23 -12.31
CA ASP A 21 7.70 -7.56 -12.82
C ASP A 21 8.97 -8.41 -12.98
N ASP A 22 8.89 -9.70 -12.70
CA ASP A 22 9.98 -10.67 -12.70
C ASP A 22 11.06 -10.48 -11.60
N ASP A 23 10.91 -9.54 -10.69
CA ASP A 23 11.81 -9.43 -9.54
C ASP A 23 11.43 -10.42 -8.43
N ASP A 24 12.43 -10.90 -7.70
CA ASP A 24 12.20 -11.72 -6.51
C ASP A 24 11.54 -10.89 -5.39
N PRO A 25 10.72 -11.52 -4.54
CA PRO A 25 10.15 -10.82 -3.39
C PRO A 25 11.23 -10.25 -2.47
N PRO A 26 11.02 -9.05 -1.90
CA PRO A 26 11.96 -8.51 -0.92
C PRO A 26 12.06 -9.36 0.35
N ASP A 27 13.21 -9.26 1.03
CA ASP A 27 13.46 -9.97 2.30
C ASP A 27 12.78 -9.32 3.50
N ASP A 28 12.40 -8.05 3.40
CA ASP A 28 11.74 -7.31 4.48
C ASP A 28 10.65 -6.37 3.96
N PHE A 29 9.98 -5.65 4.85
CA PHE A 29 8.83 -4.80 4.50
C PHE A 29 9.19 -3.36 4.11
N GLY A 30 10.48 -3.02 4.04
CA GLY A 30 10.91 -1.69 3.60
C GLY A 30 10.43 -0.54 4.49
N LEU A 31 10.40 -0.74 5.80
CA LEU A 31 9.93 0.26 6.77
C LEU A 31 11.06 1.03 7.45
N ASP A 32 12.31 0.72 7.16
CA ASP A 32 13.47 1.35 7.81
C ASP A 32 13.45 2.86 7.66
N GLY A 33 13.57 3.56 8.79
CA GLY A 33 13.62 5.02 8.83
C GLY A 33 12.27 5.70 8.62
N GLN A 34 11.18 4.96 8.51
CA GLN A 34 9.84 5.50 8.32
C GLN A 34 9.07 5.66 9.63
N ARG A 35 8.10 6.54 9.62
CA ARG A 35 7.13 6.71 10.71
C ARG A 35 5.86 5.89 10.48
N ASN A 36 5.42 5.78 9.21
CA ASN A 36 4.25 5.01 8.88
C ASN A 36 4.60 3.53 8.64
N GLY A 37 3.71 2.64 9.03
CA GLY A 37 3.85 1.21 8.84
C GLY A 37 2.85 0.61 7.84
N LEU A 38 2.11 1.44 7.10
CA LEU A 38 1.11 0.96 6.14
C LEU A 38 1.64 0.90 4.71
N CYS A 39 2.57 1.79 4.36
CA CYS A 39 3.19 1.81 3.04
C CYS A 39 4.70 1.99 3.21
N GLY A 40 5.46 0.93 2.94
CA GLY A 40 6.91 0.93 3.04
C GLY A 40 7.56 1.28 1.71
N ALA A 41 8.57 2.15 1.73
CA ALA A 41 9.31 2.60 0.55
C ALA A 41 10.82 2.63 0.77
N ALA A 42 11.33 2.00 1.83
CA ALA A 42 12.76 1.99 2.14
C ALA A 42 13.55 1.06 1.21
N ILE A 43 12.91 0.09 0.56
CA ILE A 43 13.55 -0.74 -0.46
C ILE A 43 13.44 -0.03 -1.81
N PRO A 44 14.56 0.31 -2.48
CA PRO A 44 14.52 1.02 -3.75
C PRO A 44 13.66 0.32 -4.80
N GLY A 45 12.74 1.06 -5.43
CA GLY A 45 11.88 0.55 -6.49
C GLY A 45 10.72 -0.34 -6.03
N VAL A 46 10.51 -0.50 -4.74
CA VAL A 46 9.47 -1.37 -4.18
C VAL A 46 8.61 -0.61 -3.17
N LEU A 47 7.30 -0.84 -3.21
CA LEU A 47 6.41 -0.47 -2.13
C LEU A 47 5.90 -1.73 -1.43
N SER A 48 5.84 -1.71 -0.10
CA SER A 48 5.10 -2.70 0.67
C SER A 48 3.78 -2.11 1.13
N LEU A 49 2.70 -2.88 1.06
CA LEU A 49 1.37 -2.46 1.48
C LEU A 49 0.91 -3.37 2.62
N THR A 50 0.44 -2.77 3.70
CA THR A 50 -0.07 -3.47 4.88
C THR A 50 -1.59 -3.37 4.91
N PHE A 51 -2.24 -4.51 5.07
CA PHE A 51 -3.70 -4.65 5.11
C PHE A 51 -4.17 -5.00 6.52
N GLY A 52 -5.43 -4.71 6.82
CA GLY A 52 -6.06 -5.13 8.08
C GLY A 52 -6.35 -6.62 8.10
N LEU A 53 -6.79 -7.19 6.97
CA LEU A 53 -7.09 -8.60 6.85
C LEU A 53 -5.80 -9.44 6.85
N HIS A 54 -5.76 -10.49 7.66
CA HIS A 54 -4.61 -11.40 7.67
C HIS A 54 -4.53 -12.24 6.39
N THR A 55 -5.62 -12.89 6.03
CA THR A 55 -5.66 -13.81 4.89
C THR A 55 -6.98 -13.68 4.13
N GLY A 56 -6.92 -13.62 2.82
CA GLY A 56 -8.08 -13.60 1.96
C GLY A 56 -8.10 -12.45 0.97
N TYR A 57 -9.25 -12.19 0.39
CA TYR A 57 -9.41 -11.18 -0.65
C TYR A 57 -9.64 -9.79 -0.06
N VAL A 58 -8.88 -8.81 -0.55
CA VAL A 58 -9.05 -7.40 -0.21
C VAL A 58 -9.28 -6.58 -1.47
N PRO A 59 -10.26 -5.66 -1.47
CA PRO A 59 -10.48 -4.78 -2.61
C PRO A 59 -9.45 -3.64 -2.60
N ILE A 60 -8.78 -3.46 -3.72
CA ILE A 60 -7.82 -2.37 -3.91
C ILE A 60 -7.98 -1.73 -5.28
N THR A 61 -7.82 -0.42 -5.31
CA THR A 61 -7.68 0.35 -6.55
C THR A 61 -6.31 0.99 -6.55
N VAL A 62 -5.62 0.94 -7.68
CA VAL A 62 -4.37 1.66 -7.93
C VAL A 62 -4.61 2.64 -9.05
N GLU A 63 -4.35 3.92 -8.81
CA GLU A 63 -4.55 4.96 -9.82
C GLU A 63 -3.36 5.89 -9.93
N ALA A 64 -3.11 6.34 -11.14
CA ALA A 64 -2.10 7.35 -11.46
C ALA A 64 -2.77 8.69 -11.73
N LEU A 65 -2.23 9.74 -11.14
CA LEU A 65 -2.72 11.11 -11.22
C LEU A 65 -1.64 12.02 -11.79
N GLU A 66 -2.02 13.13 -12.40
CA GLU A 66 -1.07 14.11 -12.90
C GLU A 66 -0.53 15.02 -11.79
N THR A 67 -1.34 15.27 -10.77
CA THR A 67 -1.02 16.15 -9.64
C THR A 67 -1.50 15.54 -8.33
N ARG A 68 -1.02 16.08 -7.23
CA ARG A 68 -1.43 15.67 -5.88
C ARG A 68 -2.94 15.82 -5.70
N PRO A 69 -3.68 14.75 -5.34
CA PRO A 69 -5.10 14.85 -5.08
C PRO A 69 -5.38 15.53 -3.75
N GLU A 70 -6.56 16.14 -3.64
CA GLU A 70 -7.04 16.62 -2.34
C GLU A 70 -7.20 15.48 -1.36
N LEU A 71 -7.11 15.79 -0.07
CA LEU A 71 -7.34 14.80 0.98
C LEU A 71 -8.83 14.47 1.06
N ASP A 72 -9.14 13.19 0.99
CA ASP A 72 -10.48 12.67 1.26
C ASP A 72 -10.52 12.12 2.68
N THR A 73 -11.10 12.89 3.58
CA THR A 73 -11.17 12.55 5.01
C THR A 73 -12.21 11.47 5.33
N GLU A 74 -12.91 10.93 4.35
CA GLU A 74 -13.74 9.73 4.52
C GLU A 74 -12.89 8.46 4.69
N TRP A 75 -11.62 8.49 4.24
CA TRP A 75 -10.67 7.43 4.53
C TRP A 75 -10.22 7.49 5.99
N GLU A 76 -10.23 6.34 6.65
CA GLU A 76 -9.83 6.25 8.06
C GLU A 76 -8.32 6.40 8.25
N GLU A 77 -7.53 5.88 7.29
CA GLU A 77 -6.07 5.92 7.33
C GLU A 77 -5.55 6.55 6.05
N ILE A 78 -4.61 7.49 6.18
CA ILE A 78 -3.96 8.14 5.03
C ILE A 78 -2.49 8.31 5.35
N VAL A 79 -1.64 7.69 4.54
CA VAL A 79 -0.18 7.83 4.63
C VAL A 79 0.40 8.20 3.28
N GLU A 80 1.56 8.86 3.28
CA GLU A 80 2.28 9.19 2.05
C GLU A 80 3.75 8.81 2.16
N VAL A 81 4.31 8.36 1.03
CA VAL A 81 5.74 8.07 0.87
C VAL A 81 6.23 8.60 -0.46
N SER A 82 7.53 8.82 -0.58
CA SER A 82 8.19 9.02 -1.87
C SER A 82 8.65 7.68 -2.43
N PHE A 83 8.52 7.51 -3.74
CA PHE A 83 8.78 6.24 -4.41
C PHE A 83 9.44 6.49 -5.76
N ALA A 84 10.57 5.83 -6.00
CA ALA A 84 11.28 5.90 -7.26
C ALA A 84 11.08 4.59 -8.03
N ALA A 85 10.22 4.64 -9.05
CA ALA A 85 9.99 3.49 -9.93
C ALA A 85 11.19 3.27 -10.85
N THR A 86 11.73 2.06 -10.88
CA THR A 86 12.91 1.72 -11.69
C THR A 86 12.55 1.39 -13.14
N ARG A 87 11.32 1.02 -13.41
CA ARG A 87 10.77 0.75 -14.75
C ARG A 87 9.26 0.94 -14.75
N THR A 88 8.57 0.58 -15.81
CA THR A 88 7.12 0.75 -15.94
C THR A 88 6.34 -0.53 -15.66
N ASP A 89 6.93 -1.70 -15.95
CA ASP A 89 6.26 -2.98 -15.76
C ASP A 89 6.36 -3.39 -14.29
N TYR A 90 5.23 -3.37 -13.60
CA TYR A 90 5.10 -3.68 -12.18
C TYR A 90 4.02 -4.74 -11.95
N VAL A 91 4.08 -5.36 -10.78
CA VAL A 91 3.03 -6.27 -10.30
C VAL A 91 2.65 -5.91 -8.88
N LEU A 92 1.36 -6.07 -8.56
CA LEU A 92 0.94 -6.27 -7.18
C LEU A 92 1.20 -7.73 -6.85
N ALA A 93 2.08 -7.98 -5.92
CA ALA A 93 2.56 -9.31 -5.56
C ALA A 93 2.27 -9.59 -4.07
N PRO A 94 1.09 -10.13 -3.75
CA PRO A 94 0.89 -10.82 -2.49
C PRO A 94 1.66 -12.16 -2.53
N PHE A 95 1.48 -13.01 -1.56
CA PHE A 95 2.35 -14.17 -1.34
C PHE A 95 2.52 -15.11 -2.56
N GLU A 96 1.44 -15.47 -3.25
CA GLU A 96 1.48 -16.47 -4.35
C GLU A 96 0.95 -15.95 -5.69
N ASP A 97 0.20 -14.86 -5.70
CA ASP A 97 -0.42 -14.32 -6.90
C ASP A 97 0.32 -13.08 -7.40
N PHE A 98 0.17 -12.81 -8.70
CA PHE A 98 0.77 -11.65 -9.35
C PHE A 98 -0.28 -10.93 -10.18
N TYR A 99 -0.49 -9.64 -9.91
CA TYR A 99 -1.47 -8.82 -10.63
C TYR A 99 -0.72 -7.72 -11.38
N PRO A 100 -0.51 -7.86 -12.70
CA PRO A 100 0.31 -6.92 -13.46
C PRO A 100 -0.36 -5.57 -13.62
N LEU A 101 0.45 -4.52 -13.64
CA LEU A 101 0.04 -3.16 -13.98
C LEU A 101 1.21 -2.40 -14.62
N ILE A 102 0.88 -1.33 -15.34
CA ILE A 102 1.87 -0.49 -16.03
C ILE A 102 1.85 0.90 -15.42
N LEU A 103 2.98 1.32 -14.87
CA LEU A 103 3.17 2.68 -14.39
C LEU A 103 3.35 3.63 -15.58
N PRO A 104 2.88 4.90 -15.48
CA PRO A 104 3.01 5.87 -16.58
C PRO A 104 4.45 6.14 -17.01
N PHE A 105 5.40 6.10 -16.08
CA PHE A 105 6.83 6.32 -16.37
C PHE A 105 7.70 5.71 -15.27
N ALA A 106 8.96 5.47 -15.59
CA ALA A 106 9.99 5.17 -14.59
C ALA A 106 10.52 6.49 -14.04
N GLY A 107 10.53 6.64 -12.72
CA GLY A 107 10.97 7.88 -12.09
C GLY A 107 10.33 8.12 -10.73
N GLN A 108 10.42 9.37 -10.29
CA GLN A 108 10.04 9.75 -8.93
C GLN A 108 8.54 10.06 -8.82
N TYR A 109 7.91 9.41 -7.87
CA TYR A 109 6.51 9.62 -7.50
C TYR A 109 6.36 10.02 -6.03
N ARG A 110 5.31 10.73 -5.72
CA ARG A 110 4.70 10.68 -4.40
C ARG A 110 3.53 9.71 -4.44
N VAL A 111 3.37 8.95 -3.38
CA VAL A 111 2.37 7.89 -3.27
C VAL A 111 1.55 8.09 -2.02
N ARG A 112 0.23 8.01 -2.14
CA ARG A 112 -0.69 8.02 -1.02
C ARG A 112 -1.40 6.68 -0.93
N PHE A 113 -1.33 6.06 0.24
CA PHE A 113 -2.07 4.85 0.54
C PHE A 113 -3.20 5.18 1.52
N ASN A 114 -4.41 4.93 1.08
CA ASN A 114 -5.64 5.17 1.83
C ASN A 114 -6.26 3.83 2.21
N ALA A 115 -6.72 3.70 3.45
CA ALA A 115 -7.34 2.49 3.96
C ALA A 115 -8.56 2.80 4.81
N SER A 116 -9.54 1.92 4.80
CA SER A 116 -10.70 1.96 5.69
C SER A 116 -11.11 0.54 6.07
N GLY A 117 -11.62 0.37 7.29
CA GLY A 117 -12.12 -0.92 7.78
C GLY A 117 -11.04 -1.86 8.27
N MET A 118 -9.82 -1.39 8.55
CA MET A 118 -8.71 -2.25 8.95
C MET A 118 -8.99 -3.03 10.25
N ASP A 119 -9.62 -2.40 11.24
CA ASP A 119 -9.93 -3.09 12.51
C ASP A 119 -10.94 -4.21 12.32
N ARG A 120 -12.00 -3.96 11.55
CA ARG A 120 -13.00 -5.00 11.25
C ARG A 120 -12.38 -6.18 10.49
N ALA A 121 -11.52 -5.89 9.53
CA ALA A 121 -10.81 -6.92 8.78
C ALA A 121 -9.82 -7.69 9.66
N ASN A 122 -9.11 -7.00 10.56
CA ASN A 122 -8.22 -7.63 11.53
C ASN A 122 -8.99 -8.57 12.47
N ASP A 123 -10.14 -8.17 12.97
CA ASP A 123 -10.97 -8.98 13.85
C ASP A 123 -11.53 -10.21 13.14
N ALA A 124 -11.86 -10.08 11.86
CA ALA A 124 -12.34 -11.20 11.04
C ALA A 124 -11.22 -12.20 10.68
N ASP A 125 -9.97 -11.72 10.56
CA ASP A 125 -8.77 -12.50 10.28
C ASP A 125 -8.73 -13.13 8.88
N TYR A 126 -9.86 -13.62 8.37
CA TYR A 126 -9.99 -14.31 7.09
C TYR A 126 -11.27 -13.91 6.35
N ARG A 127 -11.17 -13.74 5.01
CA ARG A 127 -12.32 -13.43 4.15
C ARG A 127 -12.26 -14.20 2.83
N LYS A 128 -13.37 -14.86 2.48
CA LYS A 128 -13.57 -15.45 1.16
C LYS A 128 -14.06 -14.40 0.16
N LYS A 129 -13.73 -14.57 -1.13
CA LYS A 129 -14.08 -13.64 -2.21
C LYS A 129 -15.56 -13.27 -2.30
N ARG A 130 -16.46 -14.22 -2.03
CA ARG A 130 -17.93 -14.03 -2.13
C ARG A 130 -18.55 -13.36 -0.90
N ARG A 131 -17.78 -13.14 0.15
CA ARG A 131 -18.25 -12.42 1.33
C ARG A 131 -18.08 -10.93 1.16
N ARG A 132 -18.97 -10.14 1.80
CA ARG A 132 -18.85 -8.69 1.78
C ARG A 132 -17.49 -8.25 2.28
N ALA A 133 -16.85 -7.33 1.57
CA ALA A 133 -15.61 -6.73 2.00
C ALA A 133 -15.78 -5.93 3.29
N LEU A 134 -14.85 -6.11 4.22
CA LEU A 134 -14.83 -5.42 5.52
C LEU A 134 -13.95 -4.18 5.47
N ASP A 135 -13.02 -4.15 4.53
CA ASP A 135 -12.01 -3.12 4.33
C ASP A 135 -11.96 -2.72 2.86
N ARG A 136 -11.31 -1.60 2.60
CA ARG A 136 -11.05 -1.12 1.24
C ARG A 136 -9.78 -0.29 1.21
N TYR A 137 -9.11 -0.27 0.05
CA TYR A 137 -7.81 0.38 -0.13
C TYR A 137 -7.73 1.13 -1.45
N LEU A 138 -7.02 2.25 -1.43
CA LEU A 138 -6.75 3.07 -2.61
C LEU A 138 -5.29 3.53 -2.59
N LEU A 139 -4.53 3.12 -3.60
CA LEU A 139 -3.16 3.55 -3.82
C LEU A 139 -3.15 4.58 -4.95
N GLN A 140 -2.68 5.79 -4.66
CA GLN A 140 -2.62 6.90 -5.60
C GLN A 140 -1.18 7.31 -5.83
N LEU A 141 -0.76 7.41 -7.10
CA LEU A 141 0.59 7.81 -7.47
C LEU A 141 0.53 9.07 -8.35
N TRP A 142 1.40 10.03 -8.09
CA TRP A 142 1.55 11.23 -8.93
C TRP A 142 3.02 11.62 -9.03
N PRO A 143 3.43 12.31 -10.13
CA PRO A 143 4.81 12.76 -10.27
C PRO A 143 5.19 13.73 -9.15
N ASP A 144 6.35 13.52 -8.54
CA ASP A 144 6.95 14.45 -7.59
C ASP A 144 8.46 14.35 -7.72
N ALA A 145 9.08 15.39 -8.27
CA ALA A 145 10.51 15.39 -8.58
C ALA A 145 11.41 15.33 -7.33
N GLU A 146 10.87 15.70 -6.15
CA GLU A 146 11.63 15.75 -4.91
C GLU A 146 11.20 14.67 -3.95
N ALA A 147 12.16 13.84 -3.50
CA ALA A 147 11.92 12.89 -2.44
C ALA A 147 11.70 13.62 -1.11
N GLN A 148 10.66 13.23 -0.39
CA GLN A 148 10.28 13.82 0.89
C GLN A 148 10.14 12.72 1.94
N PRO A 149 10.31 13.03 3.24
CA PRO A 149 10.01 12.07 4.30
C PRO A 149 8.57 11.54 4.20
N ASP A 150 8.36 10.33 4.69
CA ASP A 150 7.03 9.78 4.80
C ASP A 150 6.16 10.57 5.78
N ALA A 151 4.85 10.49 5.61
CA ALA A 151 3.90 11.22 6.43
C ALA A 151 2.71 10.35 6.82
N ILE A 152 2.24 10.51 8.05
CA ILE A 152 0.96 10.00 8.53
C ILE A 152 0.01 11.19 8.52
N LEU A 153 -0.93 11.22 7.56
CA LEU A 153 -1.87 12.33 7.41
C LEU A 153 -3.16 12.10 8.18
N ARG A 154 -3.55 10.86 8.39
CA ARG A 154 -4.69 10.47 9.20
C ARG A 154 -4.49 9.06 9.75
N GLN A 155 -4.84 8.86 11.01
CA GLN A 155 -4.82 7.56 11.67
C GLN A 155 -5.97 7.50 12.65
N THR A 156 -6.81 6.47 12.53
CA THR A 156 -7.99 6.27 13.38
C THR A 156 -8.05 4.87 13.98
N SER A 157 -7.59 3.84 13.25
CA SER A 157 -7.70 2.44 13.70
C SER A 157 -6.55 2.03 14.61
N GLU A 158 -6.81 1.05 15.48
CA GLU A 158 -5.79 0.40 16.30
C GLU A 158 -4.83 -0.41 15.45
N SER A 159 -5.31 -1.02 14.37
CA SER A 159 -4.47 -1.76 13.42
C SER A 159 -3.41 -0.85 12.80
N ALA A 160 -3.80 0.32 12.32
CA ALA A 160 -2.84 1.28 11.76
C ALA A 160 -1.87 1.78 12.83
N ALA A 161 -2.38 2.11 14.03
CA ALA A 161 -1.54 2.55 15.15
C ALA A 161 -0.45 1.51 15.49
N TYR A 162 -0.83 0.22 15.53
CA TYR A 162 0.11 -0.88 15.75
C TYR A 162 1.24 -0.88 14.71
N TRP A 163 0.88 -0.84 13.41
CA TRP A 163 1.89 -0.88 12.35
C TRP A 163 2.77 0.36 12.30
N HIS A 164 2.24 1.52 12.66
CA HIS A 164 3.07 2.72 12.81
C HIS A 164 4.10 2.54 13.95
N ARG A 165 3.72 1.94 15.06
CA ARG A 165 4.67 1.62 16.14
C ARG A 165 5.73 0.61 15.68
N VAL A 166 5.33 -0.39 14.88
CA VAL A 166 6.29 -1.34 14.28
C VAL A 166 7.32 -0.61 13.43
N ALA A 167 6.90 0.28 12.53
CA ALA A 167 7.80 1.06 11.69
C ALA A 167 8.75 1.94 12.51
N GLN A 168 8.28 2.46 13.63
CA GLN A 168 9.07 3.32 14.53
C GLN A 168 9.97 2.54 15.51
N GLY A 169 9.97 1.20 15.44
CA GLY A 169 10.75 0.36 16.34
C GLY A 169 10.19 0.28 17.77
N LEU A 170 8.93 0.64 17.98
CA LEU A 170 8.27 0.64 19.30
C LEU A 170 7.51 -0.66 19.59
N GLU A 171 7.36 -1.52 18.59
CA GLU A 171 6.79 -2.86 18.71
C GLU A 171 7.77 -3.89 18.11
N LYS A 172 7.69 -5.13 18.61
CA LYS A 172 8.53 -6.24 18.12
C LYS A 172 7.74 -7.23 17.27
#